data_a06d19689d82896d45cbab8acec7ae24
#
_entry.id   a06d19689d82896d45cbab8acec7ae24
#
_cell.length_a   1.000
_cell.length_b   1.000
_cell.length_c   1.000
_cell.angle_alpha   90.00
_cell.angle_beta   90.00
_cell.angle_gamma   90.00
#
_symmetry.space_group_name_H-M   'P 1'
#
loop_
_entity.id
_entity.type
_entity.pdbx_description
1 polymer ?
#
loop_
_entity_poly.entity_id
_entity_poly.type
_entity_poly.pdbx_seq_one_letter_code
_entity_poly.pdbx_strand_id
1 'polypeptide(L)'
;MATVRLTIPKPHENQMTILNDKHRFRVVICGRRFGKTELAKTALLFRMLKGQTCWYIAPTFKQGLAVFQSLANILRDLPTVQINRTRLTIQFNDGAIEVKSADIPDNLRGAGLDFVVLDECAFMHPSVWAEVVQPMLLTTLGDALFITSPNGRNWLYNLYSQHHDGDDMWVCHRYTSYDNPLNSSAELDRIKGEVPESVFRQEYLAEFLEGGGAVFRRVADAVKPMPPIGGRIVFGVDWGQERDYTVIVAMDATTKAVIEVDRFNQIGWDVQRSRLQAMAQRLNPVLIVAELNSIGSPNVEALQRLGLPVEGFTMTHASKVELVNTLQLAFEQMTITLPDNATLLNELQSYTMRRSPSGVYQYSAPSGAHDDTVVALALAYHAGLRMSARAILW
;
A
#
# COMPACT_ATOMS: atom_id res chain seq x y z
N MET A 1 15.81 -20.20 44.03
CA MET A 1 15.57 -20.04 42.59
C MET A 1 15.84 -18.60 42.20
N ALA A 2 16.69 -18.32 41.24
CA ALA A 2 16.92 -16.94 40.80
C ALA A 2 15.66 -16.47 40.05
N THR A 3 15.07 -15.37 40.50
CA THR A 3 13.93 -14.75 39.78
C THR A 3 14.48 -13.99 38.60
N VAL A 4 14.17 -14.44 37.39
CA VAL A 4 14.50 -13.72 36.14
C VAL A 4 13.33 -12.82 35.77
N ARG A 5 13.60 -11.56 35.56
CA ARG A 5 12.59 -10.56 35.17
C ARG A 5 12.62 -10.38 33.68
N LEU A 6 11.54 -10.77 32.99
CA LEU A 6 11.35 -10.52 31.58
C LEU A 6 10.64 -9.17 31.39
N THR A 7 11.26 -8.28 30.64
CA THR A 7 10.65 -6.97 30.35
C THR A 7 10.09 -7.01 28.93
N ILE A 8 8.77 -7.00 28.81
CA ILE A 8 8.05 -6.88 27.56
C ILE A 8 7.25 -5.55 27.53
N PRO A 9 7.03 -4.94 26.37
CA PRO A 9 6.15 -3.79 26.27
C PRO A 9 4.79 -4.11 26.88
N LYS A 10 4.26 -3.20 27.73
CA LYS A 10 2.94 -3.39 28.32
C LYS A 10 1.86 -3.32 27.26
N PRO A 11 1.04 -4.36 27.06
CA PRO A 11 -0.10 -4.30 26.14
C PRO A 11 -1.09 -3.21 26.57
N HIS A 12 -1.63 -2.47 25.62
CA HIS A 12 -2.73 -1.54 25.88
C HIS A 12 -4.07 -2.30 26.02
N GLU A 13 -5.12 -1.62 26.46
CA GLU A 13 -6.40 -2.24 26.83
C GLU A 13 -6.98 -3.14 25.73
N ASN A 14 -7.04 -2.66 24.48
CA ASN A 14 -7.55 -3.44 23.35
C ASN A 14 -6.70 -4.68 23.04
N GLN A 15 -5.37 -4.61 23.20
CA GLN A 15 -4.50 -5.79 23.08
C GLN A 15 -4.76 -6.78 24.23
N MET A 16 -5.00 -6.28 25.47
CA MET A 16 -5.34 -7.15 26.61
C MET A 16 -6.68 -7.85 26.39
N THR A 17 -7.67 -7.19 25.79
CA THR A 17 -8.95 -7.80 25.41
C THR A 17 -8.72 -9.00 24.49
N ILE A 18 -7.91 -8.85 23.44
CA ILE A 18 -7.58 -9.94 22.49
C ILE A 18 -6.78 -11.06 23.18
N LEU A 19 -5.80 -10.72 24.04
CA LEU A 19 -4.97 -11.71 24.76
C LEU A 19 -5.79 -12.56 25.75
N ASN A 20 -6.80 -11.96 26.38
CA ASN A 20 -7.65 -12.62 27.36
C ASN A 20 -8.81 -13.39 26.75
N ASP A 21 -9.08 -13.18 25.47
CA ASP A 21 -10.10 -13.88 24.71
C ASP A 21 -9.82 -15.40 24.67
N LYS A 22 -10.85 -16.22 24.91
CA LYS A 22 -10.73 -17.68 25.03
C LYS A 22 -11.14 -18.46 23.80
N HIS A 23 -11.65 -17.79 22.75
CA HIS A 23 -11.98 -18.46 21.51
C HIS A 23 -10.75 -19.08 20.89
N ARG A 24 -10.94 -20.24 20.34
CA ARG A 24 -9.88 -21.02 19.71
C ARG A 24 -9.27 -20.29 18.50
N PHE A 25 -10.10 -19.65 17.69
CA PHE A 25 -9.71 -18.93 16.49
C PHE A 25 -10.08 -17.46 16.61
N ARG A 26 -9.09 -16.60 16.59
CA ARG A 26 -9.24 -15.14 16.77
C ARG A 26 -8.77 -14.42 15.53
N VAL A 27 -9.68 -13.72 14.87
CA VAL A 27 -9.39 -12.87 13.69
C VAL A 27 -9.32 -11.43 14.13
N VAL A 28 -8.16 -10.81 13.95
CA VAL A 28 -7.90 -9.43 14.43
C VAL A 28 -7.54 -8.55 13.25
N ILE A 29 -8.47 -7.73 12.83
CA ILE A 29 -8.32 -6.78 11.73
C ILE A 29 -8.00 -5.41 12.32
N CYS A 30 -6.80 -4.89 12.02
CA CYS A 30 -6.36 -3.64 12.63
C CYS A 30 -5.76 -2.66 11.62
N GLY A 31 -5.97 -1.38 11.90
CA GLY A 31 -5.26 -0.31 11.23
C GLY A 31 -3.74 -0.35 11.47
N ARG A 32 -3.00 0.40 10.67
CA ARG A 32 -1.56 0.58 10.86
C ARG A 32 -1.24 1.14 12.24
N ARG A 33 -0.11 0.73 12.81
CA ARG A 33 0.35 1.19 14.14
C ARG A 33 -0.59 0.84 15.31
N PHE A 34 -1.55 -0.07 15.13
CA PHE A 34 -2.31 -0.61 16.25
C PHE A 34 -1.43 -1.39 17.25
N GLY A 35 -0.31 -1.94 16.80
CA GLY A 35 0.56 -2.78 17.63
C GLY A 35 0.37 -4.28 17.40
N LYS A 36 -0.08 -4.69 16.21
CA LYS A 36 -0.32 -6.10 15.82
C LYS A 36 0.86 -7.01 16.14
N THR A 37 2.06 -6.64 15.72
CA THR A 37 3.27 -7.44 15.93
C THR A 37 3.67 -7.55 17.39
N GLU A 38 3.46 -6.50 18.21
CA GLU A 38 3.70 -6.55 19.65
C GLU A 38 2.70 -7.48 20.35
N LEU A 39 1.43 -7.44 19.95
CA LEU A 39 0.39 -8.38 20.38
C LEU A 39 0.80 -9.82 20.06
N ALA A 40 1.23 -10.09 18.84
CA ALA A 40 1.69 -11.41 18.39
C ALA A 40 2.86 -11.93 19.26
N LYS A 41 3.90 -11.10 19.45
CA LYS A 41 5.07 -11.46 20.26
C LYS A 41 4.65 -11.78 21.69
N THR A 42 3.79 -10.97 22.30
CA THR A 42 3.30 -11.18 23.66
C THR A 42 2.51 -12.49 23.77
N ALA A 43 1.62 -12.78 22.81
CA ALA A 43 0.87 -14.04 22.78
C ALA A 43 1.79 -15.26 22.70
N LEU A 44 2.77 -15.22 21.78
CA LEU A 44 3.75 -16.29 21.60
C LEU A 44 4.59 -16.55 22.87
N LEU A 45 5.08 -15.47 23.50
CA LEU A 45 5.86 -15.57 24.72
C LEU A 45 5.05 -16.22 25.86
N PHE A 46 3.80 -15.81 26.07
CA PHE A 46 2.96 -16.42 27.11
C PHE A 46 2.67 -17.90 26.85
N ARG A 47 2.51 -18.30 25.61
CA ARG A 47 2.26 -19.69 25.22
C ARG A 47 3.53 -20.56 25.37
N MET A 48 4.67 -20.07 24.88
CA MET A 48 5.97 -20.76 25.04
C MET A 48 6.34 -20.95 26.53
N LEU A 49 6.13 -19.93 27.38
CA LEU A 49 6.41 -20.03 28.82
C LEU A 49 5.49 -21.06 29.53
N LYS A 50 4.39 -21.46 28.92
CA LYS A 50 3.51 -22.55 29.38
C LYS A 50 3.89 -23.92 28.82
N GLY A 51 5.03 -24.05 28.12
CA GLY A 51 5.50 -25.30 27.53
C GLY A 51 4.87 -25.63 26.17
N GLN A 52 4.25 -24.66 25.49
CA GLN A 52 3.55 -24.90 24.22
C GLN A 52 4.46 -24.72 23.02
N THR A 53 4.21 -25.52 21.96
CA THR A 53 4.86 -25.40 20.66
C THR A 53 4.11 -24.39 19.79
N CYS A 54 4.76 -23.27 19.48
CA CYS A 54 4.16 -22.12 18.80
C CYS A 54 4.83 -21.81 17.47
N TRP A 55 4.04 -21.44 16.49
CA TRP A 55 4.57 -20.87 15.25
C TRP A 55 4.16 -19.40 15.07
N TYR A 56 5.10 -18.61 14.55
CA TYR A 56 4.83 -17.32 13.95
C TYR A 56 5.04 -17.41 12.44
N ILE A 57 4.00 -17.17 11.67
CA ILE A 57 4.05 -17.24 10.21
C ILE A 57 3.90 -15.83 9.65
N ALA A 58 4.89 -15.40 8.86
CA ALA A 58 4.89 -14.13 8.14
C ALA A 58 4.73 -14.36 6.62
N PRO A 59 4.24 -13.39 5.85
CA PRO A 59 4.17 -13.51 4.38
C PRO A 59 5.52 -13.74 3.73
N THR A 60 6.59 -13.11 4.25
CA THR A 60 7.96 -13.21 3.69
C THR A 60 8.99 -13.54 4.77
N PHE A 61 10.08 -14.20 4.36
CA PHE A 61 11.21 -14.51 5.25
C PHE A 61 11.77 -13.27 5.95
N LYS A 62 11.90 -12.14 5.24
CA LYS A 62 12.44 -10.88 5.80
C LYS A 62 11.60 -10.34 6.95
N GLN A 63 10.26 -10.41 6.83
CA GLN A 63 9.33 -10.00 7.89
C GLN A 63 9.45 -10.92 9.10
N GLY A 64 9.47 -12.25 8.88
CA GLY A 64 9.65 -13.23 9.95
C GLY A 64 10.98 -13.06 10.69
N LEU A 65 12.07 -12.85 9.96
CA LEU A 65 13.40 -12.65 10.55
C LEU A 65 13.44 -11.46 11.51
N ALA A 66 12.78 -10.35 11.19
CA ALA A 66 12.72 -9.18 12.05
C ALA A 66 12.03 -9.48 13.40
N VAL A 67 10.94 -10.26 13.36
CA VAL A 67 10.23 -10.68 14.58
C VAL A 67 11.04 -11.68 15.38
N PHE A 68 11.67 -12.67 14.72
CA PHE A 68 12.59 -13.59 15.38
C PHE A 68 13.70 -12.86 16.14
N GLN A 69 14.37 -11.89 15.49
CA GLN A 69 15.43 -11.10 16.11
C GLN A 69 14.92 -10.34 17.33
N SER A 70 13.72 -9.76 17.25
CA SER A 70 13.08 -9.08 18.38
C SER A 70 12.81 -10.03 19.54
N LEU A 71 12.23 -11.20 19.30
CA LEU A 71 11.97 -12.23 20.31
C LEU A 71 13.27 -12.76 20.93
N ALA A 72 14.27 -13.05 20.10
CA ALA A 72 15.58 -13.51 20.55
C ALA A 72 16.28 -12.48 21.46
N ASN A 73 16.14 -11.18 21.16
CA ASN A 73 16.68 -10.12 22.01
C ASN A 73 15.96 -10.01 23.36
N ILE A 74 14.63 -10.17 23.38
CA ILE A 74 13.85 -10.17 24.65
C ILE A 74 14.28 -11.34 25.56
N LEU A 75 14.57 -12.49 24.97
CA LEU A 75 14.80 -13.74 25.67
C LEU A 75 16.28 -14.07 25.92
N ARG A 76 17.22 -13.31 25.36
CA ARG A 76 18.67 -13.63 25.37
C ARG A 76 19.25 -13.85 26.77
N ASP A 77 18.73 -13.14 27.77
CA ASP A 77 19.24 -13.15 29.13
C ASP A 77 18.47 -14.14 30.03
N LEU A 78 17.49 -14.87 29.45
CA LEU A 78 16.72 -15.88 30.18
C LEU A 78 17.56 -17.17 30.28
N PRO A 79 17.83 -17.71 31.49
CA PRO A 79 18.55 -18.95 31.68
C PRO A 79 17.86 -20.11 30.94
N THR A 80 18.63 -21.03 30.42
CA THR A 80 18.16 -22.23 29.69
C THR A 80 17.52 -21.98 28.32
N VAL A 81 17.36 -20.73 27.87
CA VAL A 81 16.88 -20.46 26.51
C VAL A 81 17.92 -20.93 25.47
N GLN A 82 17.44 -21.66 24.48
CA GLN A 82 18.22 -22.05 23.31
C GLN A 82 17.71 -21.28 22.08
N ILE A 83 18.60 -20.54 21.42
CA ILE A 83 18.28 -19.73 20.26
C ILE A 83 19.03 -20.26 19.04
N ASN A 84 18.32 -20.80 18.07
CA ASN A 84 18.88 -21.25 16.79
C ASN A 84 18.56 -20.24 15.68
N ARG A 85 19.57 -19.47 15.28
CA ARG A 85 19.39 -18.39 14.29
C ARG A 85 19.29 -18.90 12.84
N THR A 86 19.74 -20.12 12.58
CA THR A 86 19.65 -20.74 11.24
C THR A 86 18.24 -21.29 11.00
N ARG A 87 17.67 -21.95 12.02
CA ARG A 87 16.31 -22.51 11.95
C ARG A 87 15.22 -21.52 12.37
N LEU A 88 15.58 -20.34 12.87
CA LEU A 88 14.69 -19.34 13.47
C LEU A 88 13.82 -19.93 14.58
N THR A 89 14.43 -20.72 15.48
CA THR A 89 13.75 -21.35 16.62
C THR A 89 14.27 -20.83 17.94
N ILE A 90 13.36 -20.64 18.89
CA ILE A 90 13.64 -20.30 20.26
C ILE A 90 12.96 -21.34 21.14
N GLN A 91 13.74 -22.02 22.00
CA GLN A 91 13.24 -23.05 22.88
C GLN A 91 13.50 -22.67 24.35
N PHE A 92 12.51 -22.87 25.20
CA PHE A 92 12.60 -22.67 26.64
C PHE A 92 11.86 -23.81 27.35
N ASN A 93 12.58 -24.64 28.09
CA ASN A 93 12.06 -25.88 28.69
C ASN A 93 11.33 -26.72 27.61
N ASP A 94 10.06 -27.07 27.84
CA ASP A 94 9.22 -27.83 26.90
C ASP A 94 8.57 -26.96 25.81
N GLY A 95 8.62 -25.62 25.95
CA GLY A 95 7.99 -24.72 25.00
C GLY A 95 8.93 -24.24 23.90
N ALA A 96 8.37 -23.98 22.73
CA ALA A 96 9.14 -23.49 21.60
C ALA A 96 8.38 -22.45 20.77
N ILE A 97 9.13 -21.52 20.18
CA ILE A 97 8.64 -20.63 19.13
C ILE A 97 9.48 -20.90 17.88
N GLU A 98 8.83 -21.16 16.78
CA GLU A 98 9.46 -21.25 15.47
C GLU A 98 8.88 -20.21 14.52
N VAL A 99 9.75 -19.48 13.83
CA VAL A 99 9.33 -18.45 12.85
C VAL A 99 9.44 -19.02 11.44
N LYS A 100 8.35 -18.92 10.71
CA LYS A 100 8.17 -19.46 9.35
C LYS A 100 7.81 -18.36 8.36
N SER A 101 8.04 -18.65 7.08
CA SER A 101 7.58 -17.84 5.95
C SER A 101 6.48 -18.57 5.18
N ALA A 102 5.46 -17.84 4.76
CA ALA A 102 4.38 -18.35 3.92
C ALA A 102 4.69 -18.26 2.40
N ASP A 103 5.93 -17.91 2.02
CA ASP A 103 6.34 -17.80 0.61
C ASP A 103 6.07 -19.09 -0.17
N ILE A 104 6.28 -20.25 0.46
CA ILE A 104 6.03 -21.57 -0.11
C ILE A 104 5.21 -22.36 0.91
N PRO A 105 3.87 -22.49 0.74
CA PRO A 105 2.99 -23.14 1.70
C PRO A 105 3.36 -24.59 2.05
N ASP A 106 3.84 -25.35 1.07
CA ASP A 106 4.21 -26.76 1.29
C ASP A 106 5.38 -26.95 2.27
N ASN A 107 6.27 -25.96 2.41
CA ASN A 107 7.36 -25.99 3.38
C ASN A 107 6.89 -25.84 4.84
N LEU A 108 5.62 -25.51 5.04
CA LEU A 108 5.01 -25.38 6.36
C LEU A 108 4.43 -26.69 6.90
N ARG A 109 4.35 -27.76 6.10
CA ARG A 109 3.84 -29.07 6.55
C ARG A 109 4.75 -29.65 7.64
N GLY A 110 4.17 -30.08 8.77
CA GLY A 110 4.98 -30.54 9.90
C GLY A 110 4.16 -31.20 11.02
N ALA A 111 4.75 -31.22 12.21
CA ALA A 111 4.16 -31.80 13.42
C ALA A 111 3.02 -30.92 13.98
N GLY A 112 2.27 -31.48 14.94
CA GLY A 112 1.19 -30.76 15.62
C GLY A 112 1.66 -29.48 16.31
N LEU A 113 0.79 -28.48 16.37
CA LEU A 113 1.01 -27.17 16.98
C LEU A 113 -0.02 -26.89 18.07
N ASP A 114 0.44 -26.26 19.16
CA ASP A 114 -0.47 -25.78 20.21
C ASP A 114 -0.98 -24.38 19.94
N PHE A 115 -0.17 -23.55 19.27
CA PHE A 115 -0.56 -22.18 18.96
C PHE A 115 0.12 -21.66 17.69
N VAL A 116 -0.60 -20.91 16.88
CA VAL A 116 -0.07 -20.26 15.71
C VAL A 116 -0.52 -18.82 15.61
N VAL A 117 0.40 -17.94 15.22
CA VAL A 117 0.11 -16.58 14.77
C VAL A 117 0.35 -16.50 13.27
N LEU A 118 -0.67 -16.09 12.51
CA LEU A 118 -0.55 -15.73 11.11
C LEU A 118 -0.55 -14.20 11.01
N ASP A 119 0.64 -13.60 10.86
CA ASP A 119 0.78 -12.13 10.78
C ASP A 119 0.72 -11.65 9.33
N GLU A 120 -0.01 -10.55 9.12
CA GLU A 120 -0.37 -10.03 7.80
C GLU A 120 -1.00 -11.11 6.90
N CYS A 121 -1.87 -11.93 7.49
CA CYS A 121 -2.46 -13.11 6.85
C CYS A 121 -3.32 -12.78 5.62
N ALA A 122 -3.87 -11.57 5.50
CA ALA A 122 -4.55 -11.12 4.29
C ALA A 122 -3.66 -11.14 3.03
N PHE A 123 -2.34 -11.19 3.19
CA PHE A 123 -1.35 -11.23 2.12
C PHE A 123 -0.78 -12.62 1.86
N MET A 124 -1.27 -13.64 2.57
CA MET A 124 -0.90 -15.03 2.38
C MET A 124 -1.85 -15.74 1.41
N HIS A 125 -1.36 -16.81 0.78
CA HIS A 125 -2.24 -17.68 0.00
C HIS A 125 -3.21 -18.42 0.93
N PRO A 126 -4.50 -18.58 0.57
CA PRO A 126 -5.51 -19.21 1.43
C PRO A 126 -5.18 -20.66 1.83
N SER A 127 -4.42 -21.40 1.00
CA SER A 127 -3.98 -22.78 1.30
C SER A 127 -3.10 -22.86 2.55
N VAL A 128 -2.40 -21.78 2.94
CA VAL A 128 -1.60 -21.73 4.18
C VAL A 128 -2.47 -22.06 5.38
N TRP A 129 -3.67 -21.52 5.44
CA TRP A 129 -4.62 -21.85 6.51
C TRP A 129 -5.30 -23.20 6.27
N ALA A 130 -6.05 -23.33 5.17
CA ALA A 130 -6.99 -24.42 4.98
C ALA A 130 -6.31 -25.78 4.80
N GLU A 131 -5.17 -25.82 4.13
CA GLU A 131 -4.53 -27.09 3.75
C GLU A 131 -3.32 -27.44 4.62
N VAL A 132 -2.72 -26.45 5.30
CA VAL A 132 -1.48 -26.66 6.06
C VAL A 132 -1.69 -26.44 7.55
N VAL A 133 -2.02 -25.24 7.98
CA VAL A 133 -2.01 -24.87 9.40
C VAL A 133 -3.19 -25.48 10.16
N GLN A 134 -4.39 -25.41 9.62
CA GLN A 134 -5.59 -25.94 10.28
C GLN A 134 -5.48 -27.45 10.60
N PRO A 135 -4.97 -28.32 9.70
CA PRO A 135 -4.73 -29.73 10.03
C PRO A 135 -3.72 -29.94 11.15
N MET A 136 -2.70 -29.10 11.28
CA MET A 136 -1.66 -29.22 12.32
C MET A 136 -2.19 -28.92 13.74
N LEU A 137 -3.33 -28.24 13.85
CA LEU A 137 -3.98 -27.92 15.12
C LEU A 137 -4.99 -29.01 15.57
N LEU A 138 -5.19 -30.06 14.78
CA LEU A 138 -6.25 -31.08 15.06
C LEU A 138 -5.94 -31.92 16.29
N THR A 139 -4.72 -32.42 16.41
CA THR A 139 -4.34 -33.37 17.48
C THR A 139 -4.15 -32.71 18.83
N THR A 140 -3.67 -31.46 18.83
CA THR A 140 -3.41 -30.68 20.04
C THR A 140 -4.62 -29.86 20.47
N LEU A 141 -5.66 -29.77 19.62
CA LEU A 141 -6.75 -28.79 19.73
C LEU A 141 -6.22 -27.36 19.87
N GLY A 142 -5.12 -27.09 19.20
CA GLY A 142 -4.38 -25.82 19.27
C GLY A 142 -5.17 -24.63 18.75
N ASP A 143 -4.74 -23.42 19.14
CA ASP A 143 -5.39 -22.14 18.84
C ASP A 143 -4.71 -21.43 17.67
N ALA A 144 -5.44 -20.54 16.98
CA ALA A 144 -4.88 -19.65 15.98
C ALA A 144 -5.25 -18.18 16.21
N LEU A 145 -4.28 -17.30 15.98
CA LEU A 145 -4.43 -15.86 15.99
C LEU A 145 -4.09 -15.32 14.61
N PHE A 146 -5.09 -14.84 13.90
CA PHE A 146 -4.96 -14.15 12.61
C PHE A 146 -4.85 -12.64 12.86
N ILE A 147 -3.78 -12.02 12.44
CA ILE A 147 -3.60 -10.57 12.57
C ILE A 147 -3.23 -9.96 11.23
N THR A 148 -3.86 -8.84 10.86
CA THR A 148 -3.60 -8.19 9.58
C THR A 148 -4.22 -6.80 9.48
N SER A 149 -3.80 -6.04 8.46
CA SER A 149 -4.60 -4.96 7.89
C SER A 149 -5.47 -5.52 6.76
N PRO A 150 -6.62 -4.91 6.43
CA PRO A 150 -7.45 -5.34 5.30
C PRO A 150 -6.68 -5.31 3.97
N ASN A 151 -7.01 -6.23 3.08
CA ASN A 151 -6.49 -6.27 1.71
C ASN A 151 -7.61 -6.54 0.71
N GLY A 152 -8.49 -5.54 0.54
CA GLY A 152 -9.71 -5.70 -0.25
C GLY A 152 -10.59 -6.85 0.29
N ARG A 153 -11.55 -7.30 -0.53
CA ARG A 153 -12.41 -8.46 -0.21
C ARG A 153 -11.79 -9.77 -0.69
N ASN A 154 -10.74 -10.22 -0.02
CA ASN A 154 -10.04 -11.48 -0.31
C ASN A 154 -10.55 -12.66 0.57
N TRP A 155 -9.82 -13.77 0.60
CA TRP A 155 -10.18 -14.95 1.40
C TRP A 155 -10.37 -14.66 2.90
N LEU A 156 -9.58 -13.73 3.44
CA LEU A 156 -9.69 -13.35 4.85
C LEU A 156 -10.95 -12.51 5.12
N TYR A 157 -11.36 -11.68 4.15
CA TYR A 157 -12.67 -11.00 4.24
C TYR A 157 -13.80 -12.01 4.30
N ASN A 158 -13.73 -13.08 3.49
CA ASN A 158 -14.74 -14.14 3.52
C ASN A 158 -14.77 -14.84 4.90
N LEU A 159 -13.59 -15.15 5.44
CA LEU A 159 -13.47 -15.72 6.79
C LEU A 159 -14.02 -14.79 7.86
N TYR A 160 -13.64 -13.49 7.80
CA TYR A 160 -14.16 -12.48 8.72
C TYR A 160 -15.68 -12.33 8.60
N SER A 161 -16.22 -12.25 7.38
CA SER A 161 -17.67 -12.09 7.16
C SER A 161 -18.48 -13.31 7.61
N GLN A 162 -17.90 -14.50 7.52
CA GLN A 162 -18.53 -15.74 7.97
C GLN A 162 -18.63 -15.80 9.51
N HIS A 163 -17.65 -15.24 10.21
CA HIS A 163 -17.52 -15.38 11.67
C HIS A 163 -17.58 -14.04 12.42
N HIS A 164 -17.99 -12.94 11.79
CA HIS A 164 -17.95 -11.62 12.42
C HIS A 164 -18.89 -11.47 13.61
N ASP A 165 -20.00 -12.21 13.62
CA ASP A 165 -20.92 -12.25 14.76
C ASP A 165 -20.42 -13.16 15.90
N GLY A 166 -19.33 -13.91 15.65
CA GLY A 166 -18.77 -14.86 16.60
C GLY A 166 -19.56 -16.17 16.68
N ASP A 167 -18.88 -17.19 17.20
CA ASP A 167 -19.47 -18.49 17.57
C ASP A 167 -18.62 -19.12 18.69
N ASP A 168 -18.91 -20.32 19.14
CA ASP A 168 -18.14 -20.98 20.23
C ASP A 168 -16.65 -21.18 19.91
N MET A 169 -16.27 -21.14 18.65
CA MET A 169 -14.90 -21.39 18.17
C MET A 169 -14.20 -20.13 17.68
N TRP A 170 -14.94 -19.20 17.09
CA TRP A 170 -14.42 -18.05 16.40
C TRP A 170 -14.85 -16.73 17.04
N VAL A 171 -13.94 -15.77 17.02
CA VAL A 171 -14.23 -14.37 17.35
C VAL A 171 -13.48 -13.47 16.39
N CYS A 172 -14.12 -12.37 16.02
CA CYS A 172 -13.54 -11.35 15.16
C CYS A 172 -13.44 -10.02 15.93
N HIS A 173 -12.24 -9.45 15.94
CA HIS A 173 -11.95 -8.13 16.49
C HIS A 173 -11.58 -7.19 15.35
N ARG A 174 -12.10 -5.97 15.39
CA ARG A 174 -11.71 -4.91 14.47
C ARG A 174 -11.36 -3.65 15.25
N TYR A 175 -10.16 -3.12 14.99
CA TYR A 175 -9.65 -1.92 15.61
C TYR A 175 -9.01 -0.99 14.58
N THR A 176 -9.21 0.30 14.75
CA THR A 176 -8.60 1.35 13.93
C THR A 176 -7.23 1.74 14.48
N SER A 177 -6.52 2.62 13.78
CA SER A 177 -5.30 3.23 14.31
C SER A 177 -5.55 4.16 15.50
N TYR A 178 -6.76 4.69 15.65
CA TYR A 178 -7.16 5.52 16.80
C TYR A 178 -7.31 4.70 18.09
N ASP A 179 -7.53 3.40 17.97
CA ASP A 179 -7.72 2.52 19.14
C ASP A 179 -6.41 2.15 19.85
N ASN A 180 -5.26 2.57 19.32
CA ASN A 180 -4.00 2.51 20.06
C ASN A 180 -3.75 3.84 20.80
N PRO A 181 -3.74 3.86 22.13
CA PRO A 181 -3.58 5.08 22.93
C PRO A 181 -2.20 5.75 22.77
N LEU A 182 -1.22 5.06 22.16
CA LEU A 182 0.10 5.62 21.86
C LEU A 182 0.13 6.43 20.54
N ASN A 183 -0.91 6.35 19.73
CA ASN A 183 -1.03 7.13 18.49
C ASN A 183 -1.64 8.50 18.82
N SER A 184 -1.07 9.56 18.23
CA SER A 184 -1.66 10.88 18.31
C SER A 184 -2.87 10.99 17.35
N SER A 185 -4.05 11.29 17.89
CA SER A 185 -5.25 11.51 17.06
C SER A 185 -5.05 12.70 16.12
N ALA A 186 -4.39 13.77 16.58
CA ALA A 186 -4.10 14.94 15.75
C ALA A 186 -3.19 14.59 14.56
N GLU A 187 -2.21 13.68 14.76
CA GLU A 187 -1.35 13.20 13.68
C GLU A 187 -2.12 12.31 12.69
N LEU A 188 -3.03 11.47 13.16
CA LEU A 188 -3.90 10.67 12.31
C LEU A 188 -4.84 11.56 11.49
N ASP A 189 -5.40 12.61 12.09
CA ASP A 189 -6.25 13.58 11.40
C ASP A 189 -5.45 14.38 10.35
N ARG A 190 -4.18 14.71 10.62
CA ARG A 190 -3.29 15.31 9.63
C ARG A 190 -3.07 14.36 8.45
N ILE A 191 -2.72 13.10 8.71
CA ILE A 191 -2.51 12.08 7.68
C ILE A 191 -3.78 11.88 6.83
N LYS A 192 -4.97 11.93 7.46
CA LYS A 192 -6.26 11.84 6.75
C LYS A 192 -6.41 12.90 5.67
N GLY A 193 -5.86 14.08 5.87
CA GLY A 193 -5.85 15.16 4.88
C GLY A 193 -4.79 15.01 3.78
N GLU A 194 -3.81 14.12 3.95
CA GLU A 194 -2.65 13.97 3.06
C GLU A 194 -2.67 12.70 2.20
N VAL A 195 -3.53 11.74 2.53
CA VAL A 195 -3.65 10.50 1.76
C VAL A 195 -5.08 10.36 1.20
N PRO A 196 -5.26 9.66 0.06
CA PRO A 196 -6.61 9.38 -0.47
C PRO A 196 -7.52 8.73 0.57
N GLU A 197 -8.81 9.07 0.53
CA GLU A 197 -9.81 8.53 1.47
C GLU A 197 -9.80 7.00 1.51
N SER A 198 -9.72 6.35 0.36
CA SER A 198 -9.68 4.89 0.26
C SER A 198 -8.47 4.29 0.98
N VAL A 199 -7.30 4.92 0.86
CA VAL A 199 -6.08 4.50 1.56
C VAL A 199 -6.25 4.69 3.06
N PHE A 200 -6.77 5.84 3.51
CA PHE A 200 -7.00 6.11 4.93
C PHE A 200 -7.99 5.11 5.54
N ARG A 201 -9.10 4.87 4.87
CA ARG A 201 -10.12 3.92 5.32
C ARG A 201 -9.58 2.51 5.46
N GLN A 202 -8.83 2.02 4.47
CA GLN A 202 -8.29 0.67 4.53
C GLN A 202 -7.12 0.53 5.52
N GLU A 203 -6.14 1.44 5.45
CA GLU A 203 -4.89 1.31 6.21
C GLU A 203 -5.00 1.78 7.66
N TYR A 204 -5.86 2.78 7.94
CA TYR A 204 -5.97 3.36 9.29
C TYR A 204 -7.30 3.03 9.98
N LEU A 205 -8.41 2.95 9.23
CA LEU A 205 -9.71 2.60 9.82
C LEU A 205 -10.02 1.09 9.72
N ALA A 206 -9.10 0.29 9.20
CA ALA A 206 -9.25 -1.16 9.07
C ALA A 206 -10.54 -1.58 8.32
N GLU A 207 -10.92 -0.84 7.27
CA GLU A 207 -12.10 -1.14 6.47
C GLU A 207 -11.76 -2.06 5.30
N PHE A 208 -12.60 -3.07 5.08
CA PHE A 208 -12.54 -3.87 3.86
C PHE A 208 -13.23 -3.11 2.73
N LEU A 209 -12.44 -2.58 1.82
CA LEU A 209 -12.95 -1.92 0.63
C LEU A 209 -13.15 -2.93 -0.50
N GLU A 210 -14.14 -2.68 -1.34
CA GLU A 210 -14.28 -3.48 -2.57
C GLU A 210 -13.06 -3.28 -3.45
N GLY A 211 -12.40 -4.38 -3.83
CA GLY A 211 -11.29 -4.35 -4.77
C GLY A 211 -11.79 -3.98 -6.17
N GLY A 212 -11.11 -3.05 -6.85
CA GLY A 212 -11.41 -2.71 -8.24
C GLY A 212 -12.35 -1.52 -8.44
N GLY A 213 -12.58 -0.69 -7.44
CA GLY A 213 -13.26 0.59 -7.63
C GLY A 213 -12.42 1.58 -8.44
N ALA A 214 -13.10 2.51 -9.15
CA ALA A 214 -12.45 3.61 -9.84
C ALA A 214 -11.52 4.37 -8.89
N VAL A 215 -10.29 4.60 -9.32
CA VAL A 215 -9.27 5.33 -8.54
C VAL A 215 -9.71 6.77 -8.35
N PHE A 216 -10.16 7.39 -9.43
CA PHE A 216 -10.56 8.79 -9.40
C PHE A 216 -12.06 8.92 -9.23
N ARG A 217 -12.47 9.47 -8.11
CA ARG A 217 -13.85 9.85 -7.83
C ARG A 217 -14.07 11.30 -8.20
N ARG A 218 -15.31 11.69 -8.46
CA ARG A 218 -15.68 13.08 -8.74
C ARG A 218 -15.02 13.68 -10.00
N VAL A 219 -14.62 12.83 -10.96
CA VAL A 219 -14.02 13.28 -12.24
C VAL A 219 -14.95 14.27 -12.96
N ALA A 220 -16.25 13.96 -13.00
CA ALA A 220 -17.24 14.84 -13.62
C ALA A 220 -17.36 16.22 -12.93
N ASP A 221 -17.21 16.26 -11.60
CA ASP A 221 -17.25 17.51 -10.83
C ASP A 221 -16.04 18.42 -11.09
N ALA A 222 -14.94 17.85 -11.59
CA ALA A 222 -13.72 18.58 -11.95
C ALA A 222 -13.83 19.26 -13.32
N VAL A 223 -14.82 18.88 -14.15
CA VAL A 223 -15.10 19.52 -15.44
C VAL A 223 -15.80 20.86 -15.17
N LYS A 224 -15.07 21.95 -15.41
CA LYS A 224 -15.52 23.32 -15.14
C LYS A 224 -15.12 24.24 -16.27
N PRO A 225 -15.78 25.40 -16.42
CA PRO A 225 -15.29 26.45 -17.30
C PRO A 225 -13.82 26.78 -16.98
N MET A 226 -13.00 26.91 -18.00
CA MET A 226 -11.57 27.16 -17.85
C MET A 226 -11.38 28.55 -17.22
N PRO A 227 -10.61 28.67 -16.13
CA PRO A 227 -10.25 29.97 -15.58
C PRO A 227 -9.31 30.70 -16.57
N PRO A 228 -9.19 32.04 -16.48
CA PRO A 228 -8.21 32.78 -17.25
C PRO A 228 -6.80 32.22 -17.05
N ILE A 229 -6.07 32.00 -18.13
CA ILE A 229 -4.67 31.58 -18.07
C ILE A 229 -3.87 32.78 -17.57
N GLY A 230 -3.32 32.67 -16.38
CA GLY A 230 -2.56 33.77 -15.76
C GLY A 230 -1.37 33.30 -14.95
N GLY A 231 -1.16 31.98 -14.92
CA GLY A 231 -0.12 31.34 -14.13
C GLY A 231 1.06 30.83 -14.94
N ARG A 232 1.91 30.08 -14.24
CA ARG A 232 3.07 29.39 -14.84
C ARG A 232 2.57 28.09 -15.51
N ILE A 233 2.82 27.94 -16.80
CA ILE A 233 2.40 26.75 -17.53
C ILE A 233 3.42 25.64 -17.31
N VAL A 234 2.95 24.44 -17.08
CA VAL A 234 3.75 23.21 -16.98
C VAL A 234 3.18 22.14 -17.89
N PHE A 235 4.05 21.24 -18.35
CA PHE A 235 3.60 20.10 -19.15
C PHE A 235 3.92 18.78 -18.42
N GLY A 236 3.06 17.78 -18.64
CA GLY A 236 3.34 16.38 -18.36
C GLY A 236 3.30 15.60 -19.68
N VAL A 237 4.28 14.72 -19.88
CA VAL A 237 4.42 13.98 -21.14
C VAL A 237 4.59 12.49 -20.87
N ASP A 238 3.74 11.70 -21.46
CA ASP A 238 3.85 10.25 -21.56
C ASP A 238 4.14 9.86 -23.01
N TRP A 239 5.13 8.97 -23.22
CA TRP A 239 5.61 8.62 -24.55
C TRP A 239 5.08 7.28 -25.01
N GLY A 240 4.39 7.26 -26.17
CA GLY A 240 3.98 6.06 -26.86
C GLY A 240 4.39 6.05 -28.33
N GLN A 241 4.40 4.90 -28.99
CA GLN A 241 4.78 4.81 -30.40
C GLN A 241 3.77 4.04 -31.27
N GLU A 242 3.62 2.74 -31.07
CA GLU A 242 2.82 1.90 -31.97
C GLU A 242 1.44 1.58 -31.42
N ARG A 243 1.37 1.06 -30.21
CA ARG A 243 0.11 0.64 -29.54
C ARG A 243 -0.36 1.67 -28.53
N ASP A 244 0.57 2.28 -27.82
CA ASP A 244 0.31 3.30 -26.81
C ASP A 244 0.36 4.69 -27.45
N TYR A 245 -0.29 5.64 -26.81
CA TYR A 245 -0.34 7.01 -27.29
C TYR A 245 0.72 7.86 -26.63
N THR A 246 1.34 8.76 -27.39
CA THR A 246 2.01 9.89 -26.77
C THR A 246 0.96 10.91 -26.38
N VAL A 247 1.04 11.35 -25.13
CA VAL A 247 0.14 12.37 -24.59
C VAL A 247 0.93 13.50 -23.98
N ILE A 248 0.55 14.73 -24.34
CA ILE A 248 1.07 15.97 -23.76
C ILE A 248 -0.10 16.66 -23.07
N VAL A 249 0.03 16.87 -21.76
CA VAL A 249 -0.94 17.63 -20.97
C VAL A 249 -0.32 18.95 -20.56
N ALA A 250 -0.90 20.08 -20.99
CA ALA A 250 -0.55 21.41 -20.52
C ALA A 250 -1.47 21.84 -19.38
N MET A 251 -0.88 22.34 -18.29
CA MET A 251 -1.58 22.76 -17.07
C MET A 251 -1.07 24.11 -16.58
N ASP A 252 -1.96 24.94 -16.09
CA ASP A 252 -1.62 26.12 -15.29
C ASP A 252 -1.26 25.69 -13.87
N ALA A 253 -0.01 25.88 -13.47
CA ALA A 253 0.51 25.49 -12.16
C ALA A 253 -0.13 26.25 -10.99
N THR A 254 -0.71 27.42 -11.22
CA THR A 254 -1.36 28.22 -10.18
C THR A 254 -2.78 27.74 -9.91
N THR A 255 -3.59 27.63 -10.98
CA THR A 255 -5.00 27.26 -10.86
C THR A 255 -5.24 25.76 -10.88
N LYS A 256 -4.21 24.96 -11.26
CA LYS A 256 -4.30 23.51 -11.51
C LYS A 256 -5.33 23.16 -12.60
N ALA A 257 -5.56 24.09 -13.52
CA ALA A 257 -6.44 23.87 -14.65
C ALA A 257 -5.70 23.25 -15.82
N VAL A 258 -6.22 22.17 -16.38
CA VAL A 258 -5.71 21.56 -17.61
C VAL A 258 -6.13 22.41 -18.78
N ILE A 259 -5.17 23.02 -19.48
CA ILE A 259 -5.39 23.95 -20.57
C ILE A 259 -5.62 23.22 -21.89
N GLU A 260 -4.78 22.21 -22.15
CA GLU A 260 -4.77 21.48 -23.42
C GLU A 260 -4.28 20.05 -23.22
N VAL A 261 -4.84 19.14 -23.99
CA VAL A 261 -4.42 17.74 -24.07
C VAL A 261 -4.19 17.39 -25.53
N ASP A 262 -2.96 17.07 -25.90
CA ASP A 262 -2.60 16.58 -27.23
C ASP A 262 -2.29 15.08 -27.14
N ARG A 263 -3.04 14.23 -27.86
CA ARG A 263 -2.94 12.77 -27.83
C ARG A 263 -2.83 12.22 -29.25
N PHE A 264 -1.77 11.48 -29.51
CA PHE A 264 -1.50 10.94 -30.84
C PHE A 264 -0.67 9.66 -30.75
N ASN A 265 -0.70 8.85 -31.82
CA ASN A 265 0.13 7.64 -31.96
C ASN A 265 0.54 7.43 -33.41
N GLN A 266 1.31 6.37 -33.68
CA GLN A 266 1.73 5.91 -35.02
C GLN A 266 2.46 6.98 -35.85
N ILE A 267 3.16 7.89 -35.21
CA ILE A 267 4.02 8.90 -35.85
C ILE A 267 5.45 8.82 -35.30
N GLY A 268 6.42 9.17 -36.16
CA GLY A 268 7.84 9.12 -35.80
C GLY A 268 8.22 10.11 -34.71
N TRP A 269 9.31 9.83 -33.97
CA TRP A 269 9.79 10.62 -32.85
C TRP A 269 10.06 12.09 -33.20
N ASP A 270 10.55 12.36 -34.42
CA ASP A 270 10.80 13.75 -34.85
C ASP A 270 9.51 14.56 -34.93
N VAL A 271 8.44 13.95 -35.43
CA VAL A 271 7.11 14.59 -35.51
C VAL A 271 6.54 14.77 -34.11
N GLN A 272 6.68 13.79 -33.24
CA GLN A 272 6.24 13.89 -31.85
C GLN A 272 6.93 15.04 -31.12
N ARG A 273 8.28 15.13 -31.23
CA ARG A 273 9.05 16.25 -30.66
C ARG A 273 8.66 17.60 -31.26
N SER A 274 8.41 17.65 -32.56
CA SER A 274 7.98 18.89 -33.22
C SER A 274 6.60 19.36 -32.74
N ARG A 275 5.66 18.45 -32.48
CA ARG A 275 4.36 18.79 -31.87
C ARG A 275 4.53 19.37 -30.46
N LEU A 276 5.34 18.74 -29.61
CA LEU A 276 5.63 19.25 -28.27
C LEU A 276 6.30 20.61 -28.35
N GLN A 277 7.27 20.80 -29.25
CA GLN A 277 7.95 22.07 -29.44
C GLN A 277 6.98 23.17 -29.91
N ALA A 278 6.08 22.87 -30.83
CA ALA A 278 5.06 23.84 -31.29
C ALA A 278 4.11 24.25 -30.14
N MET A 279 3.67 23.28 -29.32
CA MET A 279 2.89 23.57 -28.13
C MET A 279 3.68 24.43 -27.12
N ALA A 280 4.96 24.11 -26.89
CA ALA A 280 5.83 24.82 -25.99
C ALA A 280 6.10 26.27 -26.47
N GLN A 281 6.26 26.49 -27.76
CA GLN A 281 6.41 27.84 -28.33
C GLN A 281 5.15 28.69 -28.10
N ARG A 282 3.98 28.11 -28.16
CA ARG A 282 2.70 28.81 -27.99
C ARG A 282 2.37 29.09 -26.51
N LEU A 283 2.63 28.13 -25.62
CA LEU A 283 2.22 28.19 -24.23
C LEU A 283 3.37 28.57 -23.25
N ASN A 284 4.61 28.58 -23.73
CA ASN A 284 5.82 28.96 -22.99
C ASN A 284 5.92 28.30 -21.59
N PRO A 285 6.02 26.95 -21.51
CA PRO A 285 6.05 26.25 -20.24
C PRO A 285 7.34 26.57 -19.45
N VAL A 286 7.20 26.71 -18.12
CA VAL A 286 8.33 26.89 -17.21
C VAL A 286 8.98 25.58 -16.78
N LEU A 287 8.26 24.46 -16.97
CA LEU A 287 8.73 23.11 -16.69
C LEU A 287 7.93 22.09 -17.53
N ILE A 288 8.64 21.14 -18.12
CA ILE A 288 8.08 19.98 -18.80
C ILE A 288 8.61 18.75 -18.07
N VAL A 289 7.72 17.95 -17.50
CA VAL A 289 8.07 16.65 -16.89
C VAL A 289 7.67 15.55 -17.83
N ALA A 290 8.64 14.77 -18.31
CA ALA A 290 8.41 13.70 -19.26
C ALA A 290 8.90 12.36 -18.73
N GLU A 291 8.15 11.26 -19.00
CA GLU A 291 8.60 9.93 -18.64
C GLU A 291 9.95 9.60 -19.28
N LEU A 292 10.86 9.04 -18.46
CA LEU A 292 12.24 8.74 -18.88
C LEU A 292 12.44 7.29 -19.28
N ASN A 293 11.52 6.39 -18.93
CA ASN A 293 11.69 4.95 -19.12
C ASN A 293 11.79 4.58 -20.62
N SER A 294 12.61 3.56 -20.90
CA SER A 294 12.78 2.99 -22.23
C SER A 294 13.11 4.01 -23.33
N ILE A 295 12.11 4.48 -24.02
CA ILE A 295 12.18 5.39 -25.18
C ILE A 295 12.15 6.87 -24.81
N GLY A 296 11.88 7.20 -23.55
CA GLY A 296 11.78 8.59 -23.07
C GLY A 296 13.12 9.31 -23.02
N SER A 297 14.21 8.62 -22.65
CA SER A 297 15.54 9.23 -22.47
C SER A 297 16.04 9.95 -23.73
N PRO A 298 16.08 9.36 -24.92
CA PRO A 298 16.51 10.05 -26.13
C PRO A 298 15.64 11.28 -26.50
N ASN A 299 14.33 11.19 -26.24
CA ASN A 299 13.41 12.30 -26.51
C ASN A 299 13.65 13.47 -25.55
N VAL A 300 13.84 13.20 -24.25
CA VAL A 300 14.16 14.21 -23.23
C VAL A 300 15.48 14.92 -23.59
N GLU A 301 16.53 14.17 -23.92
CA GLU A 301 17.83 14.75 -24.32
C GLU A 301 17.73 15.62 -25.56
N ALA A 302 16.97 15.17 -26.57
CA ALA A 302 16.78 15.92 -27.80
C ALA A 302 16.07 17.27 -27.53
N LEU A 303 15.02 17.26 -26.69
CA LEU A 303 14.26 18.45 -26.33
C LEU A 303 15.08 19.42 -25.46
N GLN A 304 15.93 18.91 -24.57
CA GLN A 304 16.87 19.72 -23.79
C GLN A 304 17.92 20.43 -24.68
N ARG A 305 18.42 19.73 -25.72
CA ARG A 305 19.32 20.35 -26.72
C ARG A 305 18.65 21.46 -27.51
N LEU A 306 17.33 21.43 -27.66
CA LEU A 306 16.52 22.49 -28.26
C LEU A 306 16.24 23.67 -27.29
N GLY A 307 16.77 23.59 -26.06
CA GLY A 307 16.60 24.65 -25.05
C GLY A 307 15.28 24.64 -24.31
N LEU A 308 14.50 23.56 -24.42
CA LEU A 308 13.24 23.43 -23.67
C LEU A 308 13.50 23.03 -22.21
N PRO A 309 12.70 23.53 -21.25
CA PRO A 309 12.86 23.24 -19.82
C PRO A 309 12.32 21.84 -19.46
N VAL A 310 12.92 20.77 -20.04
CA VAL A 310 12.47 19.39 -19.88
C VAL A 310 13.26 18.70 -18.78
N GLU A 311 12.55 18.06 -17.85
CA GLU A 311 13.10 17.16 -16.85
C GLU A 311 12.52 15.74 -17.06
N GLY A 312 13.40 14.74 -17.01
CA GLY A 312 12.99 13.33 -17.10
C GLY A 312 12.49 12.80 -15.75
N PHE A 313 11.40 12.05 -15.78
CA PHE A 313 10.83 11.38 -14.61
C PHE A 313 10.96 9.86 -14.75
N THR A 314 11.68 9.22 -13.83
CA THR A 314 11.82 7.76 -13.82
C THR A 314 10.58 7.12 -13.20
N MET A 315 9.79 6.45 -14.04
CA MET A 315 8.60 5.73 -13.60
C MET A 315 9.00 4.39 -12.99
N THR A 316 8.99 4.31 -11.67
CA THR A 316 9.08 3.08 -10.89
C THR A 316 7.71 2.73 -10.35
N HIS A 317 7.55 1.54 -9.83
CA HIS A 317 6.31 1.18 -9.14
C HIS A 317 5.96 2.16 -7.99
N ALA A 318 6.94 2.51 -7.17
CA ALA A 318 6.75 3.42 -6.04
C ALA A 318 6.38 4.84 -6.50
N SER A 319 7.08 5.37 -7.52
CA SER A 319 6.79 6.71 -8.03
C SER A 319 5.46 6.79 -8.77
N LYS A 320 5.03 5.70 -9.46
CA LYS A 320 3.67 5.62 -10.07
C LYS A 320 2.59 5.69 -8.99
N VAL A 321 2.76 4.95 -7.89
CA VAL A 321 1.82 4.99 -6.75
C VAL A 321 1.73 6.39 -6.16
N GLU A 322 2.86 7.06 -5.96
CA GLU A 322 2.90 8.43 -5.41
C GLU A 322 2.21 9.44 -6.34
N LEU A 323 2.49 9.39 -7.65
CA LEU A 323 1.85 10.25 -8.65
C LEU A 323 0.33 10.06 -8.66
N VAL A 324 -0.13 8.81 -8.70
CA VAL A 324 -1.56 8.50 -8.76
C VAL A 324 -2.26 8.92 -7.46
N ASN A 325 -1.68 8.65 -6.29
CA ASN A 325 -2.25 9.07 -5.01
C ASN A 325 -2.36 10.60 -4.91
N THR A 326 -1.34 11.31 -5.37
CA THR A 326 -1.33 12.78 -5.39
C THR A 326 -2.42 13.33 -6.30
N LEU A 327 -2.60 12.75 -7.48
CA LEU A 327 -3.66 13.13 -8.40
C LEU A 327 -5.06 12.76 -7.86
N GLN A 328 -5.21 11.58 -7.23
CA GLN A 328 -6.45 11.16 -6.59
C GLN A 328 -6.88 12.15 -5.52
N LEU A 329 -5.94 12.58 -4.67
CA LEU A 329 -6.20 13.58 -3.63
C LEU A 329 -6.66 14.93 -4.24
N ALA A 330 -6.09 15.32 -5.40
CA ALA A 330 -6.51 16.53 -6.10
C ALA A 330 -7.99 16.49 -6.53
N PHE A 331 -8.48 15.32 -6.98
CA PHE A 331 -9.90 15.13 -7.28
C PHE A 331 -10.77 15.15 -6.03
N GLU A 332 -10.35 14.48 -4.97
CA GLU A 332 -11.08 14.44 -3.69
C GLU A 332 -11.21 15.84 -3.07
N GLN A 333 -10.16 16.64 -3.13
CA GLN A 333 -10.09 18.01 -2.63
C GLN A 333 -10.64 19.06 -3.62
N MET A 334 -11.03 18.65 -4.84
CA MET A 334 -11.51 19.54 -5.90
C MET A 334 -10.54 20.67 -6.26
N THR A 335 -9.24 20.40 -6.20
CA THR A 335 -8.16 21.37 -6.51
C THR A 335 -7.72 21.36 -7.97
N ILE A 336 -8.27 20.47 -8.79
CA ILE A 336 -7.97 20.36 -10.23
C ILE A 336 -9.20 20.77 -11.06
N THR A 337 -8.96 21.37 -12.23
CA THR A 337 -10.00 21.68 -13.22
C THR A 337 -9.66 21.03 -14.55
N LEU A 338 -10.62 20.31 -15.13
CA LEU A 338 -10.48 19.60 -16.39
C LEU A 338 -11.32 20.26 -17.50
N PRO A 339 -10.82 20.21 -18.76
CA PRO A 339 -11.65 20.48 -19.94
C PRO A 339 -12.65 19.33 -20.16
N ASP A 340 -13.70 19.57 -20.91
CA ASP A 340 -14.61 18.54 -21.41
C ASP A 340 -13.93 17.76 -22.56
N ASN A 341 -13.06 16.82 -22.18
CA ASN A 341 -12.33 15.95 -23.09
C ASN A 341 -12.73 14.49 -22.84
N ALA A 342 -13.53 13.92 -23.73
CA ALA A 342 -14.13 12.60 -23.55
C ALA A 342 -13.07 11.49 -23.32
N THR A 343 -11.94 11.53 -24.00
CA THR A 343 -10.87 10.52 -23.85
C THR A 343 -10.25 10.59 -22.48
N LEU A 344 -9.84 11.79 -22.02
CA LEU A 344 -9.28 12.00 -20.68
C LEU A 344 -10.27 11.58 -19.59
N LEU A 345 -11.54 11.96 -19.71
CA LEU A 345 -12.55 11.64 -18.72
C LEU A 345 -12.82 10.14 -18.65
N ASN A 346 -12.90 9.45 -19.80
CA ASN A 346 -13.11 8.00 -19.87
C ASN A 346 -11.92 7.23 -19.26
N GLU A 347 -10.68 7.61 -19.57
CA GLU A 347 -9.50 6.95 -19.00
C GLU A 347 -9.44 7.15 -17.49
N LEU A 348 -9.70 8.36 -16.98
CA LEU A 348 -9.78 8.62 -15.54
C LEU A 348 -10.88 7.81 -14.83
N GLN A 349 -12.09 7.74 -15.39
CA GLN A 349 -13.22 7.01 -14.81
C GLN A 349 -13.01 5.50 -14.81
N SER A 350 -12.32 4.98 -15.84
CA SER A 350 -12.04 3.54 -15.96
C SER A 350 -10.78 3.09 -15.24
N TYR A 351 -9.94 4.00 -14.74
CA TYR A 351 -8.68 3.68 -14.08
C TYR A 351 -8.92 2.95 -12.77
N THR A 352 -8.29 1.79 -12.62
CA THR A 352 -8.54 0.89 -11.50
C THR A 352 -7.32 0.67 -10.64
N MET A 353 -7.58 0.35 -9.38
CA MET A 353 -6.56 -0.03 -8.40
C MET A 353 -6.74 -1.51 -8.06
N ARG A 354 -5.64 -2.25 -8.08
CA ARG A 354 -5.57 -3.60 -7.54
C ARG A 354 -4.46 -3.67 -6.50
N ARG A 355 -4.58 -4.56 -5.55
CA ARG A 355 -3.51 -4.83 -4.59
C ARG A 355 -2.93 -6.21 -4.86
N SER A 356 -1.61 -6.29 -5.03
CA SER A 356 -0.92 -7.56 -5.25
C SER A 356 -0.98 -8.44 -3.98
N PRO A 357 -0.71 -9.74 -4.08
CA PRO A 357 -0.58 -10.63 -2.92
C PRO A 357 0.49 -10.15 -1.91
N SER A 358 1.53 -9.45 -2.39
CA SER A 358 2.55 -8.82 -1.54
C SER A 358 2.11 -7.52 -0.87
N GLY A 359 0.85 -7.10 -1.05
CA GLY A 359 0.29 -5.90 -0.42
C GLY A 359 0.57 -4.58 -1.15
N VAL A 360 1.13 -4.66 -2.34
CA VAL A 360 1.55 -3.48 -3.12
C VAL A 360 0.42 -3.03 -4.03
N TYR A 361 0.09 -1.74 -4.03
CA TYR A 361 -0.92 -1.17 -4.93
C TYR A 361 -0.44 -1.14 -6.37
N GLN A 362 -1.24 -1.61 -7.28
CA GLN A 362 -1.02 -1.55 -8.71
C GLN A 362 -2.15 -0.76 -9.36
N TYR A 363 -1.79 0.25 -10.12
CA TYR A 363 -2.70 1.13 -10.83
C TYR A 363 -2.56 0.91 -12.33
N SER A 364 -3.67 0.69 -13.01
CA SER A 364 -3.70 0.46 -14.47
C SER A 364 -5.08 0.70 -15.06
N ALA A 365 -5.13 0.94 -16.36
CA ALA A 365 -6.35 0.78 -17.14
C ALA A 365 -6.83 -0.68 -17.12
N PRO A 366 -8.13 -0.96 -17.34
CA PRO A 366 -8.64 -2.29 -17.62
C PRO A 366 -7.98 -2.90 -18.87
N SER A 367 -8.02 -4.24 -18.98
CA SER A 367 -7.48 -4.92 -20.15
C SER A 367 -8.11 -4.41 -21.45
N GLY A 368 -7.28 -4.00 -22.40
CA GLY A 368 -7.70 -3.44 -23.69
C GLY A 368 -8.04 -1.94 -23.67
N ALA A 369 -7.87 -1.25 -22.55
CA ALA A 369 -7.96 0.19 -22.42
C ALA A 369 -6.58 0.82 -22.21
N HIS A 370 -6.49 2.15 -22.37
CA HIS A 370 -5.27 2.95 -22.22
C HIS A 370 -5.31 3.79 -20.97
N ASP A 371 -4.12 4.14 -20.42
CA ASP A 371 -3.94 5.05 -19.28
C ASP A 371 -2.95 6.20 -19.56
N ASP A 372 -2.63 6.39 -20.83
CA ASP A 372 -1.62 7.37 -21.27
C ASP A 372 -2.00 8.80 -20.87
N THR A 373 -3.29 9.18 -20.97
CA THR A 373 -3.77 10.51 -20.55
C THR A 373 -3.71 10.68 -19.03
N VAL A 374 -3.93 9.61 -18.28
CA VAL A 374 -3.86 9.61 -16.81
C VAL A 374 -2.41 9.82 -16.36
N VAL A 375 -1.46 9.12 -16.98
CA VAL A 375 -0.02 9.25 -16.66
C VAL A 375 0.47 10.65 -17.00
N ALA A 376 0.17 11.16 -18.20
CA ALA A 376 0.56 12.51 -18.60
C ALA A 376 -0.05 13.59 -17.69
N LEU A 377 -1.33 13.44 -17.30
CA LEU A 377 -1.98 14.33 -16.35
C LEU A 377 -1.32 14.30 -14.97
N ALA A 378 -0.98 13.12 -14.47
CA ALA A 378 -0.31 12.97 -13.18
C ALA A 378 1.09 13.64 -13.18
N LEU A 379 1.84 13.51 -14.29
CA LEU A 379 3.12 14.20 -14.47
C LEU A 379 2.94 15.73 -14.55
N ALA A 380 1.91 16.23 -15.25
CA ALA A 380 1.61 17.66 -15.31
C ALA A 380 1.23 18.21 -13.92
N TYR A 381 0.41 17.48 -13.17
CA TYR A 381 0.02 17.88 -11.81
C TYR A 381 1.22 17.89 -10.86
N HIS A 382 2.09 16.87 -10.94
CA HIS A 382 3.37 16.83 -10.21
C HIS A 382 4.25 18.04 -10.52
N ALA A 383 4.44 18.36 -11.80
CA ALA A 383 5.17 19.56 -12.23
C ALA A 383 4.55 20.84 -11.63
N GLY A 384 3.22 20.94 -11.65
CA GLY A 384 2.47 22.07 -11.11
C GLY A 384 2.65 22.26 -9.60
N LEU A 385 2.72 21.18 -8.82
CA LEU A 385 3.00 21.27 -7.38
C LEU A 385 4.41 21.78 -7.09
N ARG A 386 5.41 21.29 -7.83
CA ARG A 386 6.82 21.74 -7.69
C ARG A 386 6.99 23.24 -7.98
N MET A 387 6.27 23.75 -8.97
CA MET A 387 6.32 25.17 -9.32
C MET A 387 5.58 26.05 -8.32
N SER A 388 4.50 25.56 -7.69
CA SER A 388 3.80 26.28 -6.63
C SER A 388 4.63 26.38 -5.34
N ALA A 389 5.32 25.30 -4.95
CA ALA A 389 6.19 25.30 -3.77
C ALA A 389 7.37 26.25 -3.89
N ARG A 390 7.96 26.41 -5.10
CA ARG A 390 9.04 27.38 -5.34
C ARG A 390 8.61 28.84 -5.26
N ALA A 391 7.32 29.13 -5.45
CA ALA A 391 6.79 30.50 -5.36
C ALA A 391 6.59 31.00 -3.92
N ILE A 392 6.56 30.09 -2.93
CA ILE A 392 6.39 30.44 -1.49
C ILE A 392 7.74 30.77 -0.83
N LEU A 393 8.87 30.48 -1.49
CA LEU A 393 10.22 30.68 -0.96
C LEU A 393 10.88 31.99 -1.45
N TRP A 394 10.14 32.85 -2.10
CA TRP A 394 10.52 34.21 -2.51
C TRP A 394 9.46 35.20 -1.98
#